data_84648d4b5896cfb8bfab4f14ed4c7fef
#
_entry.id   84648d4b5896cfb8bfab4f14ed4c7fef
#
_cell.length_a   1.000
_cell.length_b   1.000
_cell.length_c   1.000
_cell.angle_alpha   90.00
_cell.angle_beta   90.00
_cell.angle_gamma   90.00
#
_symmetry.space_group_name_H-M   'P 1'
#
loop_
_entity.id
_entity.type
_entity.pdbx_description
1 polymer ?
#
loop_
_entity_poly.entity_id
_entity_poly.type
_entity_poly.pdbx_seq_one_letter_code
_entity_poly.pdbx_strand_id
1 'polypeptide(L)'
;MNVSIHILLKFATSKTGRNVIGGILLFIVTVLALLATLMACMASFVVAQFSDQFHPPMPHNTVISSSFTIGRKNPVTGEVENHYGTDFPAPEGTVIVASSAGTVQSKWSNSVEGNVVRLIHSNGWTTTYKHCVDTSLVEVGEEVVQGQPIALCGSEGQSTGSHCHFELRIDGVAIDAETVLQPWPEDKLKLSDEMVESYWQSKGGFLCLAGGL
;
A
#
# COMPACT_ATOMS: atom_id res chain seq x y z
N MET A 1 -30.00 17.76 58.11
CA MET A 1 -29.58 16.62 57.26
C MET A 1 -30.84 16.06 56.60
N ASN A 2 -30.93 16.10 55.28
CA ASN A 2 -32.18 15.93 54.54
C ASN A 2 -32.73 14.48 54.70
N VAL A 3 -34.02 14.31 55.04
CA VAL A 3 -34.69 13.03 55.24
C VAL A 3 -34.49 12.09 54.06
N SER A 4 -34.39 12.63 52.83
CA SER A 4 -34.13 11.87 51.61
C SER A 4 -32.77 11.16 51.60
N ILE A 5 -31.73 11.79 52.13
CA ILE A 5 -30.37 11.22 52.22
C ILE A 5 -30.34 10.03 53.19
N HIS A 6 -31.09 10.15 54.32
CA HIS A 6 -31.16 9.10 55.33
C HIS A 6 -31.89 7.82 54.82
N ILE A 7 -32.90 7.98 53.98
CA ILE A 7 -33.64 6.89 53.33
C ILE A 7 -32.71 6.20 52.29
N LEU A 8 -32.01 6.96 51.47
CA LEU A 8 -31.06 6.44 50.49
C LEU A 8 -29.92 5.64 51.14
N LEU A 9 -29.35 6.16 52.24
CA LEU A 9 -28.30 5.47 53.01
C LEU A 9 -28.83 4.16 53.63
N LYS A 10 -30.04 4.14 54.21
CA LYS A 10 -30.66 2.90 54.75
C LYS A 10 -30.91 1.88 53.64
N PHE A 11 -31.37 2.28 52.47
CA PHE A 11 -31.53 1.40 51.33
C PHE A 11 -30.17 0.84 50.86
N ALA A 12 -29.17 1.68 50.61
CA ALA A 12 -27.87 1.26 50.15
C ALA A 12 -27.15 0.26 51.09
N THR A 13 -27.41 0.38 52.43
CA THR A 13 -26.82 -0.52 53.44
C THR A 13 -27.66 -1.78 53.68
N SER A 14 -28.89 -1.86 53.21
CA SER A 14 -29.72 -3.06 53.32
C SER A 14 -29.21 -4.19 52.42
N LYS A 15 -29.51 -5.46 52.74
CA LYS A 15 -29.14 -6.62 51.93
C LYS A 15 -29.68 -6.50 50.49
N THR A 16 -30.95 -6.07 50.36
CA THR A 16 -31.61 -5.85 49.06
C THR A 16 -30.97 -4.70 48.30
N GLY A 17 -30.68 -3.59 48.96
CA GLY A 17 -30.00 -2.43 48.33
C GLY A 17 -28.62 -2.76 47.81
N ARG A 18 -27.81 -3.49 48.58
CA ARG A 18 -26.45 -3.97 48.12
C ARG A 18 -26.55 -4.88 46.92
N ASN A 19 -27.54 -5.81 46.89
CA ASN A 19 -27.72 -6.70 45.75
C ASN A 19 -28.15 -5.94 44.49
N VAL A 20 -29.04 -4.96 44.62
CA VAL A 20 -29.49 -4.12 43.50
C VAL A 20 -28.33 -3.26 42.98
N ILE A 21 -27.60 -2.61 43.89
CA ILE A 21 -26.42 -1.78 43.49
C ILE A 21 -25.34 -2.65 42.86
N GLY A 22 -25.07 -3.83 43.41
CA GLY A 22 -24.12 -4.80 42.85
C GLY A 22 -24.56 -5.28 41.46
N GLY A 23 -25.84 -5.56 41.26
CA GLY A 23 -26.39 -5.92 39.95
C GLY A 23 -26.27 -4.81 38.91
N ILE A 24 -26.58 -3.56 39.32
CA ILE A 24 -26.40 -2.38 38.42
C ILE A 24 -24.94 -2.16 38.08
N LEU A 25 -24.04 -2.25 39.05
CA LEU A 25 -22.58 -2.11 38.81
C LEU A 25 -22.07 -3.20 37.87
N LEU A 26 -22.48 -4.47 38.10
CA LEU A 26 -22.11 -5.58 37.22
C LEU A 26 -22.62 -5.35 35.79
N PHE A 27 -23.87 -4.90 35.63
CA PHE A 27 -24.46 -4.57 34.34
C PHE A 27 -23.69 -3.45 33.64
N ILE A 28 -23.37 -2.37 34.35
CA ILE A 28 -22.54 -1.27 33.78
C ILE A 28 -21.18 -1.76 33.35
N VAL A 29 -20.47 -2.54 34.17
CA VAL A 29 -19.16 -3.10 33.84
C VAL A 29 -19.23 -4.00 32.61
N THR A 30 -20.24 -4.86 32.51
CA THR A 30 -20.42 -5.75 31.36
C THR A 30 -20.72 -4.97 30.07
N VAL A 31 -21.55 -3.92 30.13
CA VAL A 31 -21.83 -3.04 28.98
C VAL A 31 -20.58 -2.29 28.55
N LEU A 32 -19.80 -1.72 29.49
CA LEU A 32 -18.55 -1.03 29.17
C LEU A 32 -17.50 -1.97 28.56
N ALA A 33 -17.39 -3.21 29.08
CA ALA A 33 -16.50 -4.22 28.52
C ALA A 33 -16.92 -4.60 27.08
N LEU A 34 -18.24 -4.77 26.84
CA LEU A 34 -18.76 -5.05 25.49
C LEU A 34 -18.49 -3.90 24.52
N LEU A 35 -18.70 -2.66 24.95
CA LEU A 35 -18.38 -1.47 24.13
C LEU A 35 -16.89 -1.38 23.84
N ALA A 36 -16.03 -1.65 24.81
CA ALA A 36 -14.57 -1.65 24.61
C ALA A 36 -14.12 -2.72 23.61
N THR A 37 -14.69 -3.94 23.70
CA THR A 37 -14.40 -5.00 22.73
C THR A 37 -14.90 -4.67 21.33
N LEU A 38 -16.11 -4.07 21.22
CA LEU A 38 -16.65 -3.63 19.94
C LEU A 38 -15.77 -2.53 19.31
N MET A 39 -15.34 -1.55 20.10
CA MET A 39 -14.43 -0.50 19.63
C MET A 39 -13.07 -1.07 19.20
N ALA A 40 -12.53 -2.04 19.94
CA ALA A 40 -11.28 -2.70 19.55
C ALA A 40 -11.44 -3.51 18.25
N CYS A 41 -12.55 -4.23 18.06
CA CYS A 41 -12.88 -4.92 16.81
C CYS A 41 -13.04 -3.94 15.64
N MET A 42 -13.74 -2.82 15.85
CA MET A 42 -13.91 -1.78 14.84
C MET A 42 -12.56 -1.14 14.47
N ALA A 43 -11.72 -0.83 15.46
CA ALA A 43 -10.39 -0.29 15.23
C ALA A 43 -9.51 -1.29 14.46
N SER A 44 -9.53 -2.57 14.80
CA SER A 44 -8.79 -3.62 14.08
C SER A 44 -9.31 -3.80 12.66
N PHE A 45 -10.63 -3.74 12.45
CA PHE A 45 -11.23 -3.81 11.11
C PHE A 45 -10.83 -2.60 10.26
N VAL A 46 -10.89 -1.39 10.83
CA VAL A 46 -10.45 -0.16 10.15
C VAL A 46 -8.96 -0.23 9.82
N VAL A 47 -8.09 -0.63 10.76
CA VAL A 47 -6.65 -0.81 10.48
C VAL A 47 -6.42 -1.84 9.38
N ALA A 48 -7.14 -2.96 9.36
CA ALA A 48 -7.03 -3.98 8.32
C ALA A 48 -7.50 -3.48 6.94
N GLN A 49 -8.49 -2.58 6.89
CA GLN A 49 -8.96 -1.95 5.63
C GLN A 49 -8.01 -0.86 5.13
N PHE A 50 -7.28 -0.19 6.05
CA PHE A 50 -6.35 0.91 5.74
C PHE A 50 -4.87 0.51 5.83
N SER A 51 -4.54 -0.75 6.12
CA SER A 51 -3.18 -1.24 5.89
C SER A 51 -3.00 -1.39 4.38
N ASP A 52 -2.55 -0.35 3.71
CA ASP A 52 -2.09 -0.43 2.33
C ASP A 52 -1.00 -1.51 2.29
N GLN A 53 -1.37 -2.70 1.82
CA GLN A 53 -0.38 -3.73 1.54
C GLN A 53 0.25 -3.38 0.20
N PHE A 54 1.56 -3.23 0.20
CA PHE A 54 2.32 -2.96 -1.01
C PHE A 54 2.83 -4.28 -1.59
N HIS A 55 2.69 -4.44 -2.90
CA HIS A 55 3.18 -5.60 -3.64
C HIS A 55 4.17 -5.15 -4.71
N PRO A 56 5.05 -6.05 -5.21
CA PRO A 56 5.96 -5.72 -6.29
C PRO A 56 5.24 -5.10 -7.49
N PRO A 57 5.86 -4.13 -8.19
CA PRO A 57 5.22 -3.40 -9.31
C PRO A 57 4.99 -4.26 -10.56
N MET A 58 5.53 -5.47 -10.57
CA MET A 58 5.34 -6.47 -11.63
C MET A 58 4.97 -7.81 -10.98
N PRO A 59 3.67 -8.22 -11.03
CA PRO A 59 3.14 -9.34 -10.25
C PRO A 59 3.86 -10.68 -10.42
N HIS A 60 4.29 -11.01 -11.63
CA HIS A 60 4.99 -12.27 -11.95
C HIS A 60 6.51 -12.16 -11.88
N ASN A 61 7.05 -10.98 -11.58
CA ASN A 61 8.50 -10.78 -11.49
C ASN A 61 8.92 -10.41 -10.06
N THR A 62 9.47 -11.38 -9.36
CA THR A 62 10.03 -11.20 -8.01
C THR A 62 11.54 -11.06 -8.00
N VAL A 63 12.18 -11.04 -9.18
CA VAL A 63 13.63 -10.87 -9.32
C VAL A 63 13.98 -9.41 -9.01
N ILE A 64 14.98 -9.21 -8.17
CA ILE A 64 15.56 -7.91 -7.87
C ILE A 64 16.98 -7.89 -8.46
N SER A 65 17.26 -6.92 -9.32
CA SER A 65 18.61 -6.72 -9.90
C SER A 65 19.46 -5.76 -9.09
N SER A 66 18.84 -4.85 -8.34
CA SER A 66 19.54 -3.91 -7.46
C SER A 66 18.65 -3.46 -6.32
N SER A 67 19.13 -3.64 -5.10
CA SER A 67 18.40 -3.27 -3.86
C SER A 67 18.64 -1.80 -3.49
N PHE A 68 17.77 -1.29 -2.61
CA PHE A 68 17.97 -0.02 -1.91
C PHE A 68 19.35 -0.02 -1.24
N THR A 69 20.16 0.98 -1.52
CA THR A 69 21.54 1.03 -0.99
C THR A 69 22.02 2.44 -0.80
N ILE A 70 22.57 2.73 0.35
CA ILE A 70 23.21 4.01 0.66
C ILE A 70 24.72 3.91 0.36
N GLY A 71 25.23 4.85 -0.44
CA GLY A 71 26.67 4.93 -0.73
C GLY A 71 27.18 3.86 -1.70
N ARG A 72 26.37 3.42 -2.68
CA ARG A 72 26.85 2.53 -3.75
C ARG A 72 27.58 3.28 -4.86
N LYS A 73 28.35 2.56 -5.65
CA LYS A 73 28.90 3.08 -6.92
C LYS A 73 27.84 3.00 -8.01
N ASN A 74 27.51 4.15 -8.64
CA ASN A 74 26.58 4.20 -9.75
C ASN A 74 27.12 3.42 -10.95
N PRO A 75 26.39 2.45 -11.52
CA PRO A 75 26.88 1.64 -12.63
C PRO A 75 26.98 2.42 -13.96
N VAL A 76 26.32 3.57 -14.10
CA VAL A 76 26.34 4.42 -15.30
C VAL A 76 27.42 5.48 -15.19
N THR A 77 27.46 6.24 -14.09
CA THR A 77 28.37 7.38 -13.92
C THR A 77 29.68 7.00 -13.23
N GLY A 78 29.71 5.92 -12.46
CA GLY A 78 30.84 5.49 -11.64
C GLY A 78 31.05 6.30 -10.37
N GLU A 79 30.19 7.29 -10.08
CA GLU A 79 30.24 8.10 -8.87
C GLU A 79 29.56 7.39 -7.69
N VAL A 80 29.88 7.83 -6.47
CA VAL A 80 29.20 7.32 -5.26
C VAL A 80 27.85 8.04 -5.10
N GLU A 81 26.79 7.26 -5.03
CA GLU A 81 25.41 7.75 -4.89
C GLU A 81 24.60 6.90 -3.92
N ASN A 82 23.41 7.38 -3.60
CA ASN A 82 22.41 6.61 -2.91
C ASN A 82 21.39 6.06 -3.94
N HIS A 83 21.15 4.76 -3.89
CA HIS A 83 20.08 4.12 -4.64
C HIS A 83 18.82 4.05 -3.76
N TYR A 84 17.90 4.97 -3.98
CA TYR A 84 16.71 5.13 -3.14
C TYR A 84 15.52 4.24 -3.54
N GLY A 85 15.74 3.25 -4.41
CA GLY A 85 14.73 2.32 -4.88
C GLY A 85 15.21 0.88 -4.95
N THR A 86 14.32 0.03 -5.38
CA THR A 86 14.56 -1.38 -5.70
C THR A 86 14.31 -1.57 -7.20
N ASP A 87 15.24 -2.16 -7.92
CA ASP A 87 15.17 -2.35 -9.35
C ASP A 87 14.65 -3.75 -9.70
N PHE A 88 13.52 -3.79 -10.40
CA PHE A 88 12.89 -5.00 -10.92
C PHE A 88 13.16 -5.12 -12.42
N PRO A 89 14.06 -6.01 -12.86
CA PRO A 89 14.41 -6.18 -14.28
C PRO A 89 13.26 -6.86 -15.02
N ALA A 90 12.92 -6.34 -16.19
CA ALA A 90 11.94 -6.94 -17.09
C ALA A 90 12.17 -6.51 -18.52
N PRO A 91 11.70 -7.26 -19.53
CA PRO A 91 11.70 -6.81 -20.92
C PRO A 91 10.98 -5.47 -21.07
N GLU A 92 11.47 -4.65 -22.01
CA GLU A 92 10.80 -3.40 -22.37
C GLU A 92 9.35 -3.68 -22.82
N GLY A 93 8.41 -2.83 -22.39
CA GLY A 93 7.01 -3.01 -22.64
C GLY A 93 6.27 -3.92 -21.64
N THR A 94 6.98 -4.54 -20.67
CA THR A 94 6.32 -5.25 -19.57
C THR A 94 5.44 -4.28 -18.79
N VAL A 95 4.20 -4.70 -18.50
CA VAL A 95 3.26 -3.84 -17.75
C VAL A 95 3.72 -3.67 -16.31
N ILE A 96 3.78 -2.41 -15.88
CA ILE A 96 3.96 -2.00 -14.50
C ILE A 96 2.57 -1.73 -13.91
N VAL A 97 2.29 -2.30 -12.75
CA VAL A 97 1.01 -2.12 -12.05
C VAL A 97 1.16 -1.32 -10.76
N ALA A 98 0.06 -0.71 -10.31
CA ALA A 98 0.02 -0.03 -9.03
C ALA A 98 0.28 -1.01 -7.88
N SER A 99 1.35 -0.77 -7.11
CA SER A 99 1.78 -1.59 -5.97
C SER A 99 0.74 -1.62 -4.84
N SER A 100 -0.02 -0.55 -4.70
CA SER A 100 -1.19 -0.41 -3.82
C SER A 100 -2.18 0.57 -4.45
N ALA A 101 -3.43 0.59 -3.95
CA ALA A 101 -4.43 1.57 -4.39
C ALA A 101 -3.98 2.99 -4.02
N GLY A 102 -4.32 3.97 -4.85
CA GLY A 102 -3.92 5.36 -4.63
C GLY A 102 -4.41 6.30 -5.71
N THR A 103 -3.85 7.50 -5.72
CA THR A 103 -4.12 8.53 -6.74
C THR A 103 -2.83 8.88 -7.46
N VAL A 104 -2.87 9.05 -8.77
CA VAL A 104 -1.73 9.53 -9.56
C VAL A 104 -1.42 10.96 -9.14
N GLN A 105 -0.37 11.12 -8.32
CA GLN A 105 0.02 12.42 -7.78
C GLN A 105 0.71 13.28 -8.83
N SER A 106 1.60 12.67 -9.61
CA SER A 106 2.37 13.38 -10.65
C SER A 106 2.96 12.43 -11.68
N LYS A 107 3.21 12.97 -12.87
CA LYS A 107 3.98 12.35 -13.96
C LYS A 107 5.01 13.36 -14.45
N TRP A 108 6.21 12.92 -14.77
CA TRP A 108 7.26 13.77 -15.37
C TRP A 108 8.23 12.94 -16.18
N SER A 109 9.10 13.64 -16.93
CA SER A 109 10.21 13.04 -17.67
C SER A 109 11.45 13.91 -17.57
N ASN A 110 12.60 13.28 -17.34
CA ASN A 110 13.90 13.95 -17.39
C ASN A 110 15.03 12.98 -17.82
N SER A 111 16.22 13.52 -18.06
CA SER A 111 17.36 12.74 -18.57
C SER A 111 17.97 11.76 -17.54
N VAL A 112 17.60 11.84 -16.27
CA VAL A 112 18.12 10.97 -15.20
C VAL A 112 17.12 9.86 -14.88
N GLU A 113 15.86 10.22 -14.62
CA GLU A 113 14.85 9.29 -14.14
C GLU A 113 14.03 8.66 -15.28
N GLY A 114 14.18 9.17 -16.53
CA GLY A 114 13.33 8.79 -17.64
C GLY A 114 11.89 9.26 -17.45
N ASN A 115 10.92 8.52 -17.97
CA ASN A 115 9.49 8.79 -17.72
C ASN A 115 9.09 8.16 -16.39
N VAL A 116 8.31 8.91 -15.60
CA VAL A 116 8.00 8.58 -14.20
C VAL A 116 6.52 8.74 -13.93
N VAL A 117 5.98 7.80 -13.16
CA VAL A 117 4.67 7.90 -12.49
C VAL A 117 4.88 7.88 -10.99
N ARG A 118 4.19 8.75 -10.26
CA ARG A 118 4.14 8.74 -8.79
C ARG A 118 2.69 8.65 -8.32
N LEU A 119 2.46 7.71 -7.42
CA LEU A 119 1.19 7.57 -6.71
C LEU A 119 1.31 8.09 -5.28
N ILE A 120 0.22 8.66 -4.77
CA ILE A 120 0.02 8.92 -3.35
C ILE A 120 -1.06 7.97 -2.83
N HIS A 121 -0.81 7.38 -1.66
CA HIS A 121 -1.69 6.38 -1.04
C HIS A 121 -2.47 6.99 0.13
N SER A 122 -3.52 6.31 0.59
CA SER A 122 -4.44 6.80 1.62
C SER A 122 -3.75 7.10 2.96
N ASN A 123 -2.62 6.41 3.25
CA ASN A 123 -1.79 6.60 4.44
C ASN A 123 -0.76 7.74 4.30
N GLY A 124 -0.77 8.48 3.18
CA GLY A 124 0.19 9.55 2.88
C GLY A 124 1.54 9.09 2.35
N TRP A 125 1.76 7.78 2.19
CA TRP A 125 2.95 7.24 1.56
C TRP A 125 2.92 7.47 0.06
N THR A 126 4.07 7.43 -0.59
CA THR A 126 4.15 7.55 -2.05
C THR A 126 4.97 6.41 -2.65
N THR A 127 4.51 5.93 -3.81
CA THR A 127 5.31 5.03 -4.67
C THR A 127 5.67 5.75 -5.96
N THR A 128 6.89 5.49 -6.46
CA THR A 128 7.38 6.11 -7.69
C THR A 128 7.97 5.03 -8.58
N TYR A 129 7.57 5.06 -9.86
CA TYR A 129 7.93 4.10 -10.90
C TYR A 129 8.70 4.85 -11.98
N LYS A 130 9.99 4.51 -12.18
CA LYS A 130 10.90 5.23 -13.08
C LYS A 130 11.37 4.37 -14.24
N HIS A 131 12.07 5.01 -15.18
CA HIS A 131 12.63 4.44 -16.39
C HIS A 131 11.58 3.86 -17.35
N CYS A 132 10.30 4.29 -17.21
CA CYS A 132 9.21 3.79 -18.04
C CYS A 132 9.37 4.21 -19.50
N VAL A 133 9.05 3.31 -20.43
CA VAL A 133 8.97 3.66 -21.86
C VAL A 133 7.66 4.40 -22.16
N ASP A 134 6.57 4.06 -21.45
CA ASP A 134 5.27 4.70 -21.60
C ASP A 134 4.58 4.89 -20.24
N THR A 135 4.04 6.08 -20.02
CA THR A 135 3.25 6.48 -18.83
C THR A 135 1.86 7.01 -19.22
N SER A 136 1.42 6.79 -20.47
CA SER A 136 0.13 7.28 -20.96
C SER A 136 -1.07 6.44 -20.49
N LEU A 137 -0.82 5.38 -19.71
CA LEU A 137 -1.86 4.47 -19.23
C LEU A 137 -2.78 5.10 -18.19
N VAL A 138 -2.28 6.12 -17.50
CA VAL A 138 -3.00 6.84 -16.42
C VAL A 138 -2.80 8.35 -16.55
N GLU A 139 -3.72 9.12 -15.95
CA GLU A 139 -3.63 10.59 -15.91
C GLU A 139 -3.45 11.11 -14.47
N VAL A 140 -2.83 12.30 -14.34
CA VAL A 140 -2.65 12.94 -13.02
C VAL A 140 -4.03 13.25 -12.41
N GLY A 141 -4.22 12.84 -11.16
CA GLY A 141 -5.48 12.93 -10.42
C GLY A 141 -6.38 11.68 -10.57
N GLU A 142 -6.00 10.71 -11.41
CA GLU A 142 -6.73 9.46 -11.55
C GLU A 142 -6.57 8.60 -10.28
N GLU A 143 -7.68 8.05 -9.79
CA GLU A 143 -7.67 7.02 -8.76
C GLU A 143 -7.39 5.67 -9.39
N VAL A 144 -6.41 4.96 -8.86
CA VAL A 144 -6.02 3.63 -9.33
C VAL A 144 -6.22 2.59 -8.23
N VAL A 145 -6.68 1.41 -8.64
CA VAL A 145 -6.76 0.26 -7.72
C VAL A 145 -5.44 -0.52 -7.73
N GLN A 146 -5.19 -1.27 -6.67
CA GLN A 146 -4.04 -2.17 -6.60
C GLN A 146 -4.05 -3.17 -7.75
N GLY A 147 -2.91 -3.34 -8.44
CA GLY A 147 -2.79 -4.21 -9.60
C GLY A 147 -3.23 -3.58 -10.93
N GLN A 148 -3.74 -2.36 -10.92
CA GLN A 148 -4.09 -1.67 -12.17
C GLN A 148 -2.85 -1.31 -12.99
N PRO A 149 -2.83 -1.56 -14.33
CA PRO A 149 -1.80 -1.07 -15.22
C PRO A 149 -1.62 0.44 -15.15
N ILE A 150 -0.37 0.92 -14.94
CA ILE A 150 -0.08 2.35 -14.79
C ILE A 150 1.03 2.84 -15.71
N ALA A 151 1.92 1.96 -16.15
CA ALA A 151 3.04 2.30 -17.04
C ALA A 151 3.57 1.05 -17.75
N LEU A 152 4.46 1.24 -18.71
CA LEU A 152 5.23 0.18 -19.33
C LEU A 152 6.71 0.30 -18.95
N CYS A 153 7.32 -0.83 -18.58
CA CYS A 153 8.73 -0.96 -18.25
C CYS A 153 9.61 -0.52 -19.44
N GLY A 154 10.70 0.16 -19.17
CA GLY A 154 11.62 0.62 -20.17
C GLY A 154 13.04 0.80 -19.64
N SER A 155 13.82 1.59 -20.33
CA SER A 155 15.21 1.93 -19.99
C SER A 155 15.47 3.42 -20.21
N GLU A 156 14.45 4.26 -20.03
CA GLU A 156 14.57 5.69 -20.25
C GLU A 156 15.38 6.37 -19.14
N GLY A 157 16.16 7.40 -19.52
CA GLY A 157 17.03 8.13 -18.59
C GLY A 157 18.37 7.42 -18.34
N GLN A 158 18.93 7.55 -17.12
CA GLN A 158 20.18 6.88 -16.72
C GLN A 158 19.90 5.45 -16.27
N SER A 159 19.90 4.53 -17.23
CA SER A 159 19.63 3.12 -17.02
C SER A 159 20.66 2.27 -17.79
N THR A 160 20.99 1.10 -17.25
CA THR A 160 21.89 0.12 -17.88
C THR A 160 21.15 -0.98 -18.63
N GLY A 161 19.83 -1.02 -18.56
CA GLY A 161 18.97 -2.00 -19.19
C GLY A 161 17.53 -1.90 -18.69
N SER A 162 16.61 -2.54 -19.39
CA SER A 162 15.17 -2.43 -19.07
C SER A 162 14.83 -2.97 -17.68
N HIS A 163 14.25 -2.10 -16.85
CA HIS A 163 13.80 -2.40 -15.49
C HIS A 163 12.80 -1.34 -14.99
N CYS A 164 12.03 -1.67 -13.96
CA CYS A 164 11.28 -0.72 -13.18
C CYS A 164 12.10 -0.35 -11.93
N HIS A 165 12.57 0.89 -11.84
CA HIS A 165 13.09 1.44 -10.59
C HIS A 165 11.91 1.87 -9.71
N PHE A 166 11.72 1.17 -8.60
CA PHE A 166 10.61 1.36 -7.69
C PHE A 166 11.05 2.00 -6.37
N GLU A 167 10.49 3.17 -6.05
CA GLU A 167 10.73 3.83 -4.76
C GLU A 167 9.46 3.79 -3.89
N LEU A 168 9.64 3.56 -2.60
CA LEU A 168 8.62 3.76 -1.57
C LEU A 168 9.09 4.84 -0.60
N ARG A 169 8.22 5.82 -0.30
CA ARG A 169 8.55 6.91 0.61
C ARG A 169 7.47 7.10 1.67
N ILE A 170 7.93 7.31 2.91
CA ILE A 170 7.11 7.69 4.06
C ILE A 170 7.51 9.11 4.43
N ASP A 171 6.55 10.04 4.45
CA ASP A 171 6.78 11.47 4.74
C ASP A 171 7.93 12.07 3.92
N GLY A 172 8.05 11.65 2.65
CA GLY A 172 9.08 12.09 1.72
C GLY A 172 10.44 11.40 1.89
N VAL A 173 10.65 10.58 2.92
CA VAL A 173 11.88 9.82 3.15
C VAL A 173 11.79 8.48 2.43
N ALA A 174 12.76 8.20 1.56
CA ALA A 174 12.85 6.90 0.88
C ALA A 174 13.21 5.79 1.88
N ILE A 175 12.51 4.69 1.79
CA ILE A 175 12.74 3.50 2.60
C ILE A 175 13.04 2.31 1.70
N ASP A 176 13.69 1.30 2.27
CA ASP A 176 13.92 0.02 1.60
C ASP A 176 12.57 -0.68 1.38
N ALA A 177 12.11 -0.70 0.12
CA ALA A 177 10.82 -1.28 -0.24
C ALA A 177 10.75 -2.79 0.03
N GLU A 178 11.86 -3.51 0.00
CA GLU A 178 11.91 -4.96 0.26
C GLU A 178 11.44 -5.31 1.67
N THR A 179 11.55 -4.37 2.62
CA THR A 179 11.09 -4.56 4.00
C THR A 179 9.57 -4.47 4.16
N VAL A 180 8.88 -3.94 3.16
CA VAL A 180 7.43 -3.65 3.20
C VAL A 180 6.65 -4.46 2.17
N LEU A 181 7.26 -4.72 1.00
CA LEU A 181 6.61 -5.45 -0.08
C LEU A 181 6.23 -6.87 0.36
N GLN A 182 4.95 -7.21 0.12
CA GLN A 182 4.42 -8.54 0.36
C GLN A 182 4.24 -9.29 -0.97
N PRO A 183 4.37 -10.62 -0.99
CA PRO A 183 4.00 -11.41 -2.17
C PRO A 183 2.56 -11.12 -2.57
N TRP A 184 2.27 -11.15 -3.87
CA TRP A 184 0.91 -11.01 -4.37
C TRP A 184 0.03 -12.17 -3.87
N PRO A 185 -1.11 -11.90 -3.19
CA PRO A 185 -2.11 -12.92 -2.93
C PRO A 185 -2.71 -13.44 -4.24
N GLU A 186 -3.07 -14.71 -4.29
CA GLU A 186 -3.52 -15.37 -5.53
C GLU A 186 -4.75 -14.70 -6.17
N ASP A 187 -5.72 -14.29 -5.34
CA ASP A 187 -6.92 -13.57 -5.79
C ASP A 187 -6.59 -12.19 -6.37
N LYS A 188 -5.65 -11.47 -5.79
CA LYS A 188 -5.17 -10.16 -6.26
C LYS A 188 -4.33 -10.29 -7.52
N LEU A 189 -3.50 -11.33 -7.59
CA LEU A 189 -2.70 -11.64 -8.77
C LEU A 189 -3.60 -11.89 -9.98
N LYS A 190 -4.62 -12.73 -9.81
CA LYS A 190 -5.61 -13.02 -10.86
C LYS A 190 -6.35 -11.76 -11.33
N LEU A 191 -6.77 -10.89 -10.39
CA LEU A 191 -7.43 -9.64 -10.74
C LEU A 191 -6.49 -8.71 -11.51
N SER A 192 -5.21 -8.62 -11.12
CA SER A 192 -4.20 -7.86 -11.85
C SER A 192 -4.01 -8.39 -13.27
N ASP A 193 -3.94 -9.71 -13.44
CA ASP A 193 -3.82 -10.35 -14.77
C ASP A 193 -5.01 -10.03 -15.66
N GLU A 194 -6.23 -10.07 -15.13
CA GLU A 194 -7.44 -9.69 -15.86
C GLU A 194 -7.42 -8.22 -16.31
N MET A 195 -6.92 -7.31 -15.46
CA MET A 195 -6.76 -5.89 -15.81
C MET A 195 -5.67 -5.69 -16.89
N VAL A 196 -4.54 -6.37 -16.79
CA VAL A 196 -3.46 -6.34 -17.78
C VAL A 196 -3.94 -6.86 -19.13
N GLU A 197 -4.66 -7.99 -19.13
CA GLU A 197 -5.26 -8.57 -20.34
C GLU A 197 -6.25 -7.60 -20.98
N SER A 198 -7.16 -7.02 -20.19
CA SER A 198 -8.14 -6.01 -20.66
C SER A 198 -7.45 -4.79 -21.27
N TYR A 199 -6.35 -4.32 -20.65
CA TYR A 199 -5.54 -3.22 -21.21
C TYR A 199 -5.02 -3.58 -22.60
N TRP A 200 -4.39 -4.75 -22.79
CA TRP A 200 -3.85 -5.16 -24.09
C TRP A 200 -4.93 -5.35 -25.15
N GLN A 201 -6.07 -5.95 -24.77
CA GLN A 201 -7.22 -6.07 -25.68
C GLN A 201 -7.73 -4.71 -26.16
N SER A 202 -7.78 -3.70 -25.28
CA SER A 202 -8.18 -2.34 -25.64
C SER A 202 -7.23 -1.65 -26.63
N LYS A 203 -5.95 -2.09 -26.65
CA LYS A 203 -4.92 -1.58 -27.59
C LYS A 203 -4.83 -2.40 -28.88
N GLY A 204 -5.72 -3.38 -29.10
CA GLY A 204 -5.72 -4.25 -30.29
C GLY A 204 -4.58 -5.27 -30.31
N GLY A 205 -3.94 -5.52 -29.18
CA GLY A 205 -2.87 -6.50 -29.00
C GLY A 205 -3.39 -7.82 -28.45
N PHE A 206 -2.81 -8.94 -28.93
CA PHE A 206 -2.90 -10.22 -28.24
C PHE A 206 -1.75 -10.32 -27.26
N LEU A 207 -2.05 -10.45 -25.98
CA LEU A 207 -1.03 -10.81 -24.99
C LEU A 207 -0.57 -12.24 -25.28
N CYS A 208 0.64 -12.39 -25.79
CA CYS A 208 1.36 -13.64 -25.66
C CYS A 208 1.77 -13.72 -24.19
N LEU A 209 1.01 -14.46 -23.36
CA LEU A 209 1.44 -14.83 -22.01
C LEU A 209 2.75 -15.61 -22.13
N ALA A 210 3.88 -14.90 -22.16
CA ALA A 210 5.21 -15.49 -22.03
C ALA A 210 5.38 -15.92 -20.57
N GLY A 211 4.86 -17.09 -20.23
CA GLY A 211 4.88 -17.62 -18.87
C GLY A 211 4.29 -19.03 -18.78
N GLY A 212 4.57 -19.85 -19.76
CA GLY A 212 4.33 -21.29 -19.70
C GLY A 212 5.65 -22.03 -19.93
N LEU A 213 6.27 -22.48 -18.88
CA LEU A 213 7.05 -23.67 -18.54
C LEU A 213 8.18 -23.32 -17.60
#